data_34d5e1c6515fe7257ba613d9f166f5ed
#
_entry.id   34d5e1c6515fe7257ba613d9f166f5ed
#
_cell.length_a   1.000
_cell.length_b   1.000
_cell.length_c   1.000
_cell.angle_alpha   90.00
_cell.angle_beta   90.00
_cell.angle_gamma   90.00
#
_symmetry.space_group_name_H-M   'P 1'
#
loop_
_entity.id
_entity.type
_entity.pdbx_description
1 polymer ?
#
loop_
_entity_poly.entity_id
_entity_poly.type
_entity_poly.pdbx_seq_one_letter_code
_entity_poly.pdbx_strand_id
1 'polypeptide(L)'
;MDLIALSFWTDTTRVATLMMANTNSRCTYGFLGLNEEMHYMSHYVRNRGILPGFNKINHWHTAQFAYLVEKLKSFEEGEGTVLDQSIVMFMSGIKHGDYHTLTDIPVILAGQGGGRLQTGRHVRYPEPTPFPNLLLSLSKTVSYTHLRAHETSP
;
A
#
# COMPACT_ATOMS: atom_id res chain seq x y z
N MET A 1 10.20 1.02 -7.16
CA MET A 1 10.26 0.99 -5.68
C MET A 1 11.54 1.63 -5.15
N ASP A 2 12.71 1.37 -5.76
CA ASP A 2 14.00 1.91 -5.27
C ASP A 2 14.02 3.44 -5.19
N LEU A 3 13.50 4.15 -6.21
CA LEU A 3 13.44 5.62 -6.19
C LEU A 3 12.58 6.16 -5.03
N ILE A 4 11.48 5.49 -4.70
CA ILE A 4 10.64 5.88 -3.55
C ILE A 4 11.42 5.67 -2.25
N ALA A 5 12.05 4.50 -2.08
CA ALA A 5 12.82 4.21 -0.89
C ALA A 5 14.00 5.18 -0.71
N LEU A 6 14.73 5.46 -1.80
CA LEU A 6 15.84 6.39 -1.80
C LEU A 6 15.40 7.82 -1.48
N SER A 7 14.28 8.28 -2.04
CA SER A 7 13.78 9.63 -1.80
C SER A 7 13.30 9.85 -0.37
N PHE A 8 12.83 8.81 0.31
CA PHE A 8 12.51 8.85 1.74
C PHE A 8 13.79 8.88 2.58
N TRP A 9 14.76 8.00 2.27
CA TRP A 9 16.01 7.93 3.00
C TRP A 9 16.83 9.23 2.91
N THR A 10 16.80 9.90 1.77
CA THR A 10 17.50 11.19 1.54
C THR A 10 16.69 12.42 1.97
N ASP A 11 15.49 12.22 2.55
CA ASP A 11 14.52 13.28 2.90
C ASP A 11 14.18 14.23 1.72
N THR A 12 14.32 13.73 0.48
CA THR A 12 13.95 14.50 -0.72
C THR A 12 12.43 14.64 -0.83
N THR A 13 11.67 13.66 -0.32
CA THR A 13 10.22 13.73 -0.16
C THR A 13 9.79 13.00 1.10
N ARG A 14 8.68 13.44 1.71
CA ARG A 14 8.04 12.80 2.86
C ARG A 14 6.70 12.17 2.53
N VAL A 15 6.21 12.39 1.32
CA VAL A 15 4.96 11.78 0.83
C VAL A 15 5.16 11.30 -0.59
N ALA A 16 4.82 10.06 -0.84
CA ALA A 16 4.82 9.47 -2.17
C ALA A 16 3.54 8.66 -2.41
N THR A 17 3.03 8.73 -3.62
CA THR A 17 1.94 7.88 -4.09
C THR A 17 2.34 7.19 -5.38
N LEU A 18 2.01 5.90 -5.48
CA LEU A 18 2.27 5.11 -6.68
C LEU A 18 1.02 4.30 -7.04
N MET A 19 0.46 4.58 -8.20
CA MET A 19 -0.57 3.74 -8.79
C MET A 19 0.12 2.61 -9.59
N MET A 20 0.15 1.40 -9.04
CA MET A 20 0.78 0.24 -9.70
C MET A 20 -0.06 -0.28 -10.88
N ALA A 21 -1.38 -0.17 -10.79
CA ALA A 21 -2.32 -0.46 -11.86
C ALA A 21 -3.61 0.33 -11.68
N ASN A 22 -4.22 0.73 -12.79
CA ASN A 22 -5.58 1.29 -12.81
C ASN A 22 -6.59 0.15 -12.70
N THR A 23 -7.73 0.37 -12.04
CA THR A 23 -8.81 -0.63 -11.91
C THR A 23 -9.39 -1.08 -13.25
N ASN A 24 -9.35 -0.24 -14.27
CA ASN A 24 -9.76 -0.59 -15.65
C ASN A 24 -8.53 -0.76 -16.57
N SER A 25 -7.47 -1.37 -16.04
CA SER A 25 -6.21 -1.51 -16.76
C SER A 25 -6.32 -2.57 -17.87
N ARG A 26 -5.95 -2.18 -19.07
CA ARG A 26 -5.71 -3.08 -20.20
C ARG A 26 -4.28 -3.61 -20.25
N CYS A 27 -3.48 -3.34 -19.23
CA CYS A 27 -2.13 -3.85 -19.15
C CYS A 27 -2.13 -5.38 -19.08
N THR A 28 -1.20 -5.97 -19.82
CA THR A 28 -0.89 -7.40 -19.75
C THR A 28 0.38 -7.61 -18.95
N TYR A 29 0.52 -8.77 -18.36
CA TYR A 29 1.69 -9.15 -17.56
C TYR A 29 2.50 -10.24 -18.29
N GLY A 30 2.94 -9.93 -19.52
CA GLY A 30 3.70 -10.85 -20.36
C GLY A 30 4.94 -11.41 -19.69
N PHE A 31 5.64 -10.63 -18.85
CA PHE A 31 6.78 -11.08 -18.05
C PHE A 31 6.41 -12.14 -16.99
N LEU A 32 5.13 -12.27 -16.65
CA LEU A 32 4.60 -13.37 -15.84
C LEU A 32 4.03 -14.52 -16.69
N GLY A 33 4.17 -14.46 -18.03
CA GLY A 33 3.57 -15.40 -18.95
C GLY A 33 2.05 -15.24 -19.11
N LEU A 34 1.52 -14.03 -18.89
CA LEU A 34 0.09 -13.72 -18.95
C LEU A 34 -0.14 -12.68 -20.06
N ASN A 35 -0.93 -13.06 -21.07
CA ASN A 35 -1.20 -12.22 -22.23
C ASN A 35 -2.58 -11.54 -22.18
N GLU A 36 -3.44 -11.96 -21.23
CA GLU A 36 -4.74 -11.37 -21.03
C GLU A 36 -4.64 -10.06 -20.26
N GLU A 37 -5.59 -9.15 -20.50
CA GLU A 37 -5.68 -7.89 -19.79
C GLU A 37 -6.01 -8.12 -18.31
N MET A 38 -5.35 -7.39 -17.40
CA MET A 38 -5.54 -7.53 -15.96
C MET A 38 -7.01 -7.35 -15.56
N HIS A 39 -7.70 -6.35 -16.12
CA HIS A 39 -9.10 -6.11 -15.80
C HIS A 39 -9.99 -7.29 -16.22
N TYR A 40 -9.77 -7.84 -17.43
CA TYR A 40 -10.48 -9.04 -17.87
C TYR A 40 -10.26 -10.21 -16.90
N MET A 41 -9.01 -10.43 -16.47
CA MET A 41 -8.67 -11.51 -15.55
C MET A 41 -9.33 -11.34 -14.17
N SER A 42 -9.66 -10.11 -13.75
CA SER A 42 -10.36 -9.86 -12.50
C SER A 42 -11.82 -10.37 -12.50
N HIS A 43 -12.39 -10.61 -13.68
CA HIS A 43 -13.75 -11.19 -13.87
C HIS A 43 -13.74 -12.72 -13.86
N TYR A 44 -13.03 -13.33 -12.91
CA TYR A 44 -12.80 -14.78 -12.83
C TYR A 44 -14.02 -15.61 -12.38
N VAL A 45 -15.10 -15.01 -11.88
CA VAL A 45 -16.30 -15.74 -11.48
C VAL A 45 -16.97 -16.38 -12.70
N ARG A 46 -16.97 -15.67 -13.82
CA ARG A 46 -17.54 -16.16 -15.10
C ARG A 46 -16.62 -17.17 -15.79
N ASN A 47 -15.33 -17.09 -15.58
CA ASN A 47 -14.32 -18.00 -16.15
C ASN A 47 -13.27 -18.35 -15.10
N ARG A 48 -13.49 -19.43 -14.35
CA ARG A 48 -12.57 -19.89 -13.29
C ARG A 48 -11.17 -20.25 -13.78
N GLY A 49 -11.01 -20.53 -15.08
CA GLY A 49 -9.72 -20.86 -15.68
C GLY A 49 -8.71 -19.72 -15.65
N ILE A 50 -9.17 -18.47 -15.56
CA ILE A 50 -8.28 -17.29 -15.50
C ILE A 50 -7.87 -16.92 -14.06
N LEU A 51 -8.50 -17.48 -13.03
CA LEU A 51 -8.21 -17.19 -11.63
C LEU A 51 -6.73 -17.44 -11.24
N PRO A 52 -6.06 -18.52 -11.66
CA PRO A 52 -4.65 -18.73 -11.33
C PRO A 52 -3.76 -17.61 -11.87
N GLY A 53 -4.03 -17.11 -13.08
CA GLY A 53 -3.31 -15.98 -13.66
C GLY A 53 -3.56 -14.69 -12.89
N PHE A 54 -4.82 -14.39 -12.54
CA PHE A 54 -5.17 -13.23 -11.72
C PHE A 54 -4.47 -13.27 -10.34
N ASN A 55 -4.44 -14.42 -9.69
CA ASN A 55 -3.72 -14.61 -8.43
C ASN A 55 -2.21 -14.37 -8.59
N LYS A 56 -1.62 -14.76 -9.72
CA LYS A 56 -0.21 -14.50 -10.02
C LYS A 56 0.09 -13.00 -10.14
N ILE A 57 -0.82 -12.22 -10.73
CA ILE A 57 -0.70 -10.76 -10.79
C ILE A 57 -0.79 -10.16 -9.37
N ASN A 58 -1.77 -10.56 -8.57
CA ASN A 58 -1.93 -10.08 -7.20
C ASN A 58 -0.71 -10.42 -6.33
N HIS A 59 -0.18 -11.62 -6.47
CA HIS A 59 1.06 -12.02 -5.79
C HIS A 59 2.23 -11.14 -6.19
N TRP A 60 2.39 -10.84 -7.48
CA TRP A 60 3.45 -9.95 -7.95
C TRP A 60 3.31 -8.55 -7.36
N HIS A 61 2.10 -7.96 -7.34
CA HIS A 61 1.88 -6.64 -6.74
C HIS A 61 2.23 -6.64 -5.24
N THR A 62 1.81 -7.68 -4.52
CA THR A 62 2.13 -7.82 -3.09
C THR A 62 3.64 -7.99 -2.86
N ALA A 63 4.34 -8.72 -3.75
CA ALA A 63 5.79 -8.86 -3.69
C ALA A 63 6.51 -7.51 -3.93
N GLN A 64 5.98 -6.65 -4.81
CA GLN A 64 6.55 -5.31 -4.99
C GLN A 64 6.36 -4.43 -3.75
N PHE A 65 5.23 -4.55 -3.05
CA PHE A 65 5.03 -3.88 -1.77
C PHE A 65 6.00 -4.41 -0.70
N ALA A 66 6.14 -5.72 -0.58
CA ALA A 66 7.09 -6.34 0.35
C ALA A 66 8.54 -5.88 0.08
N TYR A 67 8.94 -5.82 -1.20
CA TYR A 67 10.24 -5.30 -1.60
C TYR A 67 10.47 -3.85 -1.13
N LEU A 68 9.46 -2.97 -1.28
CA LEU A 68 9.56 -1.59 -0.79
C LEU A 68 9.74 -1.56 0.74
N VAL A 69 8.96 -2.35 1.46
CA VAL A 69 9.05 -2.45 2.93
C VAL A 69 10.43 -2.93 3.38
N GLU A 70 10.98 -3.96 2.73
CA GLU A 70 12.33 -4.47 3.00
C GLU A 70 13.41 -3.41 2.71
N LYS A 71 13.27 -2.66 1.61
CA LYS A 71 14.20 -1.56 1.30
C LYS A 71 14.17 -0.47 2.36
N LEU A 72 12.98 0.00 2.77
CA LEU A 72 12.87 1.01 3.83
C LEU A 72 13.40 0.51 5.17
N LYS A 73 13.25 -0.78 5.46
CA LYS A 73 13.83 -1.42 6.64
C LYS A 73 15.36 -1.53 6.58
N SER A 74 15.95 -1.61 5.39
CA SER A 74 17.41 -1.72 5.21
C SER A 74 18.15 -0.39 5.36
N PHE A 75 17.45 0.74 5.36
CA PHE A 75 18.04 2.07 5.51
C PHE A 75 17.97 2.51 6.97
N GLU A 76 19.13 2.81 7.55
CA GLU A 76 19.23 3.31 8.92
C GLU A 76 18.76 4.78 9.00
N GLU A 77 18.04 5.12 10.06
CA GLU A 77 17.57 6.46 10.37
C GLU A 77 17.52 6.65 11.90
N GLY A 78 18.44 7.44 12.43
CA GLY A 78 18.61 7.62 13.87
C GLY A 78 18.92 6.30 14.60
N GLU A 79 18.13 5.96 15.61
CA GLU A 79 18.26 4.70 16.36
C GLU A 79 17.43 3.53 15.74
N GLY A 80 16.83 3.75 14.58
CA GLY A 80 15.98 2.78 13.91
C GLY A 80 16.21 2.75 12.41
N THR A 81 15.14 2.52 11.67
CA THR A 81 15.14 2.45 10.21
C THR A 81 14.17 3.45 9.61
N VAL A 82 14.32 3.75 8.33
CA VAL A 82 13.35 4.58 7.59
C VAL A 82 11.94 3.98 7.68
N LEU A 83 11.81 2.64 7.72
CA LEU A 83 10.52 1.99 7.90
C LEU A 83 9.90 2.30 9.27
N ASP A 84 10.69 2.36 10.34
CA ASP A 84 10.18 2.64 11.69
C ASP A 84 9.58 4.05 11.78
N GLN A 85 10.12 4.99 11.01
CA GLN A 85 9.61 6.37 10.92
C GLN A 85 8.48 6.52 9.90
N SER A 86 8.31 5.57 9.00
CA SER A 86 7.35 5.64 7.88
C SER A 86 6.01 4.97 8.20
N ILE A 87 4.99 5.35 7.42
CA ILE A 87 3.73 4.61 7.25
C ILE A 87 3.59 4.28 5.78
N VAL A 88 3.60 3.01 5.43
CA VAL A 88 3.44 2.54 4.07
C VAL A 88 2.10 1.83 3.95
N MET A 89 1.23 2.32 3.08
CA MET A 89 -0.09 1.74 2.83
C MET A 89 -0.13 1.09 1.44
N PHE A 90 -0.58 -0.15 1.39
CA PHE A 90 -0.89 -0.87 0.16
C PHE A 90 -2.35 -1.28 0.16
N MET A 91 -3.08 -1.00 -0.90
CA MET A 91 -4.50 -1.27 -0.99
C MET A 91 -4.96 -1.55 -2.42
N SER A 92 -6.11 -2.22 -2.54
CA SER A 92 -6.87 -2.27 -3.78
C SER A 92 -7.96 -1.20 -3.78
N GLY A 93 -8.37 -0.73 -4.97
CA GLY A 93 -9.52 0.16 -5.11
C GLY A 93 -10.87 -0.54 -5.00
N ILE A 94 -10.89 -1.88 -5.12
CA ILE A 94 -12.10 -2.71 -5.04
C ILE A 94 -11.79 -4.01 -4.29
N LYS A 95 -12.82 -4.61 -3.66
CA LYS A 95 -12.73 -5.92 -3.01
C LYS A 95 -12.83 -7.07 -4.03
N HIS A 96 -13.72 -6.95 -5.00
CA HIS A 96 -14.08 -8.03 -5.90
C HIS A 96 -14.18 -7.55 -7.35
N GLY A 97 -13.41 -8.18 -8.25
CA GLY A 97 -13.31 -7.77 -9.64
C GLY A 97 -14.63 -7.90 -10.43
N ASP A 98 -15.36 -9.02 -10.28
CA ASP A 98 -16.60 -9.21 -11.02
C ASP A 98 -17.73 -8.25 -10.62
N TYR A 99 -17.82 -7.93 -9.33
CA TYR A 99 -18.91 -7.12 -8.77
C TYR A 99 -18.52 -5.67 -8.52
N HIS A 100 -17.25 -5.33 -8.71
CA HIS A 100 -16.68 -4.01 -8.46
C HIS A 100 -17.07 -3.42 -7.08
N THR A 101 -17.13 -4.29 -6.05
CA THR A 101 -17.54 -3.89 -4.71
C THR A 101 -16.53 -2.97 -4.05
N LEU A 102 -17.04 -1.89 -3.45
CA LEU A 102 -16.23 -0.85 -2.77
C LEU A 102 -16.24 -0.99 -1.24
N THR A 103 -16.89 -2.02 -0.72
CA THR A 103 -16.90 -2.35 0.72
C THR A 103 -15.85 -3.39 1.04
N ASP A 104 -15.37 -3.41 2.30
CA ASP A 104 -14.34 -4.35 2.78
C ASP A 104 -13.08 -4.36 1.89
N ILE A 105 -12.60 -3.20 1.50
CA ILE A 105 -11.39 -3.05 0.68
C ILE A 105 -10.21 -3.62 1.46
N PRO A 106 -9.37 -4.49 0.85
CA PRO A 106 -8.16 -4.98 1.49
C PRO A 106 -7.13 -3.86 1.62
N VAL A 107 -6.65 -3.64 2.84
CA VAL A 107 -5.63 -2.64 3.17
C VAL A 107 -4.55 -3.28 4.02
N ILE A 108 -3.30 -3.04 3.67
CA ILE A 108 -2.13 -3.43 4.45
C ILE A 108 -1.38 -2.17 4.86
N LEU A 109 -1.01 -2.08 6.13
CA LEU A 109 -0.16 -1.03 6.66
C LEU A 109 1.14 -1.64 7.15
N ALA A 110 2.26 -1.03 6.79
CA ALA A 110 3.60 -1.37 7.29
C ALA A 110 4.30 -0.11 7.83
N GLY A 111 5.29 -0.32 8.69
CA GLY A 111 5.99 0.75 9.38
C GLY A 111 5.33 1.12 10.70
N GLN A 112 6.00 1.94 11.48
CA GLN A 112 5.58 2.29 12.84
C GLN A 112 5.16 3.76 12.99
N GLY A 113 5.40 4.59 11.97
CA GLY A 113 5.10 6.02 12.02
C GLY A 113 5.71 6.73 13.23
N GLY A 114 6.95 6.41 13.55
CA GLY A 114 7.62 6.92 14.75
C GLY A 114 7.02 6.39 16.05
N GLY A 115 6.60 5.13 16.06
CA GLY A 115 6.00 4.45 17.21
C GLY A 115 4.51 4.73 17.45
N ARG A 116 3.85 5.41 16.51
CA ARG A 116 2.41 5.77 16.62
C ARG A 116 1.47 4.74 15.99
N LEU A 117 1.99 3.87 15.14
CA LEU A 117 1.24 2.80 14.50
C LEU A 117 1.60 1.46 15.11
N GLN A 118 0.63 0.78 15.71
CA GLN A 118 0.80 -0.58 16.18
C GLN A 118 0.56 -1.55 15.02
N THR A 119 1.61 -2.21 14.56
CA THR A 119 1.59 -3.22 13.49
C THR A 119 1.53 -4.65 14.05
N GLY A 120 1.61 -5.67 13.18
CA GLY A 120 1.60 -7.08 13.58
C GLY A 120 0.22 -7.59 13.99
N ARG A 121 -0.85 -6.95 13.57
CA ARG A 121 -2.24 -7.32 13.89
C ARG A 121 -3.14 -7.30 12.67
N HIS A 122 -4.17 -8.13 12.70
CA HIS A 122 -5.31 -8.06 11.79
C HIS A 122 -6.48 -7.38 12.50
N VAL A 123 -7.00 -6.30 11.92
CA VAL A 123 -8.13 -5.55 12.46
C VAL A 123 -9.35 -5.76 11.57
N ARG A 124 -10.43 -6.23 12.17
CA ARG A 124 -11.74 -6.31 11.54
C ARG A 124 -12.73 -5.50 12.35
N TYR A 125 -13.41 -4.57 11.70
CA TYR A 125 -14.45 -3.76 12.37
C TYR A 125 -15.77 -4.54 12.35
N PRO A 126 -16.52 -4.54 13.47
CA PRO A 126 -17.82 -5.24 13.57
C PRO A 126 -18.88 -4.60 12.71
N GLU A 127 -18.84 -3.28 12.54
CA GLU A 127 -19.75 -2.49 11.73
C GLU A 127 -19.05 -1.89 10.51
N PRO A 128 -19.80 -1.60 9.44
CA PRO A 128 -19.25 -0.90 8.28
C PRO A 128 -18.62 0.44 8.71
N THR A 129 -17.30 0.52 8.57
CA THR A 129 -16.54 1.72 8.91
C THR A 129 -16.07 2.39 7.61
N PRO A 130 -16.39 3.67 7.38
CA PRO A 130 -15.97 4.37 6.18
C PRO A 130 -14.44 4.40 6.06
N PHE A 131 -13.92 4.01 4.89
CA PHE A 131 -12.47 4.02 4.61
C PHE A 131 -11.82 5.40 4.85
N PRO A 132 -12.45 6.55 4.56
CA PRO A 132 -11.90 7.87 4.89
C PRO A 132 -11.53 8.07 6.36
N ASN A 133 -12.14 7.33 7.28
CA ASN A 133 -11.76 7.40 8.70
C ASN A 133 -10.33 6.90 8.95
N LEU A 134 -9.90 5.86 8.21
CA LEU A 134 -8.52 5.41 8.24
C LEU A 134 -7.58 6.49 7.69
N LEU A 135 -7.90 7.06 6.53
CA LEU A 135 -7.09 8.13 5.92
C LEU A 135 -6.96 9.34 6.83
N LEU A 136 -8.06 9.75 7.46
CA LEU A 136 -8.04 10.86 8.44
C LEU A 136 -7.16 10.53 9.65
N SER A 137 -7.22 9.30 10.16
CA SER A 137 -6.38 8.85 11.27
C SER A 137 -4.90 8.86 10.90
N LEU A 138 -4.54 8.35 9.72
CA LEU A 138 -3.17 8.39 9.22
C LEU A 138 -2.68 9.82 9.01
N SER A 139 -3.51 10.68 8.41
CA SER A 139 -3.21 12.10 8.23
C SER A 139 -2.93 12.81 9.55
N LYS A 140 -3.75 12.59 10.58
CA LYS A 140 -3.52 13.15 11.92
C LYS A 140 -2.22 12.62 12.54
N THR A 141 -1.89 11.35 12.31
CA THR A 141 -0.66 10.74 12.81
C THR A 141 0.59 11.44 12.26
N VAL A 142 0.63 11.75 10.95
CA VAL A 142 1.77 12.44 10.32
C VAL A 142 1.76 13.95 10.55
N SER A 143 0.60 14.60 10.60
CA SER A 143 0.50 16.05 10.81
C SER A 143 0.99 16.50 12.19
N TYR A 144 0.84 15.67 13.21
CA TYR A 144 1.33 15.97 14.56
C TYR A 144 2.87 16.03 14.64
N THR A 145 3.59 15.38 13.74
CA THR A 145 5.05 15.47 13.63
C THR A 145 5.51 16.79 12.99
N HIS A 146 4.74 17.33 12.04
CA HIS A 146 5.05 18.59 11.39
C HIS A 146 4.84 19.81 12.28
N LEU A 147 3.77 19.82 13.09
CA LEU A 147 3.47 20.97 13.95
C LEU A 147 4.53 21.16 15.06
N ARG A 148 5.10 20.06 15.59
CA ARG A 148 6.14 20.16 16.62
C ARG A 148 7.51 20.65 16.10
N ALA A 149 7.83 20.43 14.85
CA ALA A 149 9.09 20.90 14.25
C ALA A 149 9.11 22.43 14.04
N HIS A 150 7.92 23.08 13.95
CA HIS A 150 7.81 24.53 13.84
C HIS A 150 7.68 25.27 15.18
N GLU A 151 7.35 24.58 16.27
CA GLU A 151 7.20 25.18 17.60
C GLU A 151 8.51 25.28 18.39
N THR A 152 9.63 24.77 17.88
CA THR A 152 10.94 24.75 18.55
C THR A 152 11.96 25.71 17.98
N SER A 153 11.55 26.74 17.23
CA SER A 153 12.44 27.87 16.89
C SER A 153 12.17 29.03 17.84
N PRO A 154 13.14 29.45 18.68
CA PRO A 154 13.05 30.62 19.54
C PRO A 154 13.02 31.92 18.73
#